data_f7a0f2e46a7a9d5bf36a2091a2ab912c
#
_entry.id   f7a0f2e46a7a9d5bf36a2091a2ab912c
#
_cell.length_a   1.000
_cell.length_b   1.000
_cell.length_c   1.000
_cell.angle_alpha   90.00
_cell.angle_beta   90.00
_cell.angle_gamma   90.00
#
_symmetry.space_group_name_H-M   'P 1'
#
loop_
_entity.id
_entity.type
_entity.pdbx_description
1 polymer ?
#
loop_
_entity_poly.entity_id
_entity_poly.type
_entity_poly.pdbx_seq_one_letter_code
_entity_poly.pdbx_strand_id
1 'polypeptide(L)'
;MRRACRMIALWILAFPMASQALEKEYVAPPTAPASDQPGWHGSLRVGANVNFTNNRKVVGQQEGNQFQIGAAFDGDIGYLLGEHDWRNSLSLLETFSYGPPVRALMKTADTLRFETAYYYHPVKAPWVGPFVRASVLTAIFEGADYRAAPTLYEVQNETDPATGNPRQETGKRFRLSESFLPTTLRESAGVFLNPYRKEYLDILILVGGGSTQVFADGQYALKDNPATADRIEVMRLSSYVQAGLEAGLALSGAAYGGKIKYRAYGDVLVPFYRSDKAAGDNRNLGDLTNVELGAMLSFKLVEWASLDYILKTLRQPQLAQDWQVQNMLLLTFGYSYSRRQFQPPPPPAAPAP
;
A
#
# COMPACT_ATOMS: atom_id res chain seq x y z
N MET A 1 30.46 33.21 -11.56
CA MET A 1 29.80 31.92 -11.44
C MET A 1 29.43 31.63 -10.00
N ARG A 2 28.44 32.32 -9.43
CA ARG A 2 27.91 32.04 -8.06
C ARG A 2 26.50 32.63 -7.99
N ARG A 3 25.48 32.02 -8.64
CA ARG A 3 24.04 32.39 -8.47
C ARG A 3 23.10 31.40 -9.14
N ALA A 4 23.30 30.08 -9.02
CA ALA A 4 22.39 29.09 -9.60
C ALA A 4 21.96 27.96 -8.65
N CYS A 5 22.11 28.12 -7.33
CA CYS A 5 21.85 27.01 -6.39
C CYS A 5 20.78 27.35 -5.33
N ARG A 6 19.88 28.33 -5.58
CA ARG A 6 18.89 28.77 -4.59
C ARG A 6 17.43 28.66 -4.98
N MET A 7 17.08 27.93 -6.04
CA MET A 7 15.68 27.91 -6.54
C MET A 7 15.02 26.53 -6.64
N ILE A 8 15.56 25.49 -6.01
CA ILE A 8 14.91 24.15 -6.02
C ILE A 8 14.20 23.81 -4.68
N ALA A 9 14.38 24.62 -3.65
CA ALA A 9 13.89 24.30 -2.29
C ALA A 9 12.50 24.83 -1.94
N LEU A 10 11.75 25.47 -2.85
CA LEU A 10 10.56 26.24 -2.45
C LEU A 10 9.22 25.82 -3.05
N TRP A 11 9.12 24.69 -3.74
CA TRP A 11 7.86 24.25 -4.37
C TRP A 11 7.17 23.01 -3.75
N ILE A 12 7.66 22.54 -2.61
CA ILE A 12 7.07 21.34 -1.95
C ILE A 12 6.04 21.71 -0.86
N LEU A 13 5.79 22.99 -0.59
CA LEU A 13 5.08 23.43 0.62
C LEU A 13 3.67 24.01 0.43
N ALA A 14 3.02 23.86 -0.70
CA ALA A 14 1.70 24.48 -0.86
C ALA A 14 0.69 23.59 -1.58
N PHE A 15 0.09 22.65 -0.84
CA PHE A 15 -1.29 22.21 -1.13
C PHE A 15 -2.00 21.85 0.19
N PRO A 16 -2.94 22.67 0.63
CA PRO A 16 -3.87 22.27 1.67
C PRO A 16 -5.08 21.64 1.01
N MET A 17 -5.39 20.39 1.30
CA MET A 17 -6.78 19.91 1.24
C MET A 17 -6.96 18.63 2.05
N ALA A 18 -8.06 18.65 2.79
CA ALA A 18 -8.50 17.69 3.75
C ALA A 18 -9.01 16.40 3.13
N SER A 19 -8.81 15.31 3.80
CA SER A 19 -9.83 14.30 4.11
C SER A 19 -9.32 12.88 4.40
N GLN A 20 -10.04 12.18 5.07
CA GLN A 20 -10.19 11.01 5.93
C GLN A 20 -9.61 9.71 5.40
N ALA A 21 -9.14 9.03 6.32
CA ALA A 21 -8.48 7.79 6.65
C ALA A 21 -8.91 6.52 5.94
N LEU A 22 -7.96 5.75 5.51
CA LEU A 22 -7.89 4.30 5.66
C LEU A 22 -6.52 3.75 5.24
N GLU A 23 -6.13 2.75 5.95
CA GLU A 23 -4.98 1.87 5.83
C GLU A 23 -3.92 2.15 4.78
N LYS A 24 -2.70 2.18 5.28
CA LYS A 24 -1.48 2.23 4.50
C LYS A 24 -1.31 0.96 3.70
N GLU A 25 -1.54 1.02 2.44
CA GLU A 25 -1.01 0.04 1.53
C GLU A 25 0.26 0.57 0.88
N TYR A 26 1.42 0.08 1.30
CA TYR A 26 2.63 0.19 0.52
C TYR A 26 2.53 -0.86 -0.60
N VAL A 27 1.97 -0.46 -1.72
CA VAL A 27 1.88 -1.35 -2.87
C VAL A 27 3.13 -1.21 -3.69
N ALA A 28 4.03 -2.17 -3.54
CA ALA A 28 4.89 -2.52 -4.64
C ALA A 28 4.07 -3.47 -5.54
N PRO A 29 3.68 -3.11 -6.77
CA PRO A 29 3.22 -4.14 -7.71
C PRO A 29 4.28 -5.23 -7.80
N PRO A 30 3.91 -6.48 -8.12
CA PRO A 30 4.87 -7.57 -8.20
C PRO A 30 6.05 -7.10 -9.02
N THR A 31 7.22 -7.20 -8.45
CA THR A 31 8.45 -6.75 -9.09
C THR A 31 8.56 -7.47 -10.43
N ALA A 32 8.79 -6.73 -11.51
CA ALA A 32 9.13 -7.38 -12.78
C ALA A 32 10.26 -8.37 -12.50
N PRO A 33 10.25 -9.56 -13.12
CA PRO A 33 11.30 -10.52 -12.87
C PRO A 33 12.65 -9.82 -13.04
N ALA A 34 13.50 -9.89 -12.05
CA ALA A 34 14.80 -9.23 -12.06
C ALA A 34 15.72 -9.77 -13.17
N SER A 35 15.26 -10.78 -13.92
CA SER A 35 16.01 -11.47 -14.94
C SER A 35 15.05 -12.12 -15.94
N ASP A 36 15.36 -12.00 -17.24
CA ASP A 36 14.74 -12.82 -18.29
C ASP A 36 15.31 -14.25 -18.35
N GLN A 37 16.17 -14.62 -17.37
CA GLN A 37 16.76 -15.94 -17.31
C GLN A 37 15.80 -16.94 -16.64
N PRO A 38 15.64 -18.16 -17.19
CA PRO A 38 14.84 -19.20 -16.58
C PRO A 38 15.36 -19.61 -15.20
N GLY A 39 14.44 -20.00 -14.32
CA GLY A 39 14.74 -20.53 -13.00
C GLY A 39 14.24 -19.65 -11.86
N TRP A 40 14.70 -19.97 -10.65
CA TRP A 40 14.40 -19.22 -9.45
C TRP A 40 15.26 -17.96 -9.34
N HIS A 41 14.67 -16.88 -8.99
CA HIS A 41 15.36 -15.64 -8.64
C HIS A 41 14.72 -15.02 -7.40
N GLY A 42 15.51 -14.36 -6.62
CA GLY A 42 15.02 -13.73 -5.40
C GLY A 42 15.85 -12.51 -5.03
N SER A 43 15.23 -11.58 -4.36
CA SER A 43 15.88 -10.45 -3.74
C SER A 43 15.40 -10.27 -2.31
N LEU A 44 16.28 -9.76 -1.47
CA LEU A 44 16.00 -9.46 -0.08
C LEU A 44 16.64 -8.11 0.24
N ARG A 45 15.85 -7.22 0.80
CA ARG A 45 16.31 -5.95 1.35
C ARG A 45 15.83 -5.82 2.78
N VAL A 46 16.76 -5.53 3.67
CA VAL A 46 16.48 -5.24 5.08
C VAL A 46 17.16 -3.93 5.42
N GLY A 47 16.45 -3.04 6.08
CA GLY A 47 17.02 -1.75 6.45
C GLY A 47 16.32 -1.08 7.60
N ALA A 48 17.03 -0.12 8.19
CA ALA A 48 16.42 0.91 9.01
C ALA A 48 16.08 2.11 8.14
N ASN A 49 15.05 2.84 8.52
CA ASN A 49 14.65 4.05 7.83
C ASN A 49 14.50 5.22 8.78
N VAL A 50 14.74 6.39 8.22
CA VAL A 50 14.32 7.67 8.77
C VAL A 50 13.30 8.23 7.79
N ASN A 51 12.18 8.68 8.29
CA ASN A 51 11.06 8.99 7.45
C ASN A 51 10.45 10.32 7.86
N PHE A 52 10.02 11.08 6.87
CA PHE A 52 9.12 12.20 7.03
C PHE A 52 7.78 11.82 6.40
N THR A 53 6.73 11.77 7.20
CA THR A 53 5.40 11.37 6.76
C THR A 53 4.42 12.51 6.99
N ASN A 54 3.61 12.81 5.99
CA ASN A 54 2.41 13.60 6.12
C ASN A 54 1.21 12.65 6.04
N ASN A 55 0.60 12.39 7.18
CA ASN A 55 -0.60 11.58 7.27
C ASN A 55 -1.82 12.48 7.33
N ARG A 56 -2.80 12.14 6.53
CA ARG A 56 -4.09 12.81 6.52
C ARG A 56 -5.18 11.77 6.60
N LYS A 57 -5.85 11.70 7.76
CA LYS A 57 -6.99 10.84 8.04
C LYS A 57 -6.75 9.34 7.72
N VAL A 58 -5.52 8.86 7.98
CA VAL A 58 -5.14 7.45 7.80
C VAL A 58 -5.58 6.64 9.01
N VAL A 59 -6.34 5.56 8.82
CA VAL A 59 -6.81 4.69 9.91
C VAL A 59 -5.64 4.13 10.70
N GLY A 60 -5.77 4.16 12.02
CA GLY A 60 -4.75 3.63 12.90
C GLY A 60 -3.51 4.52 13.05
N GLN A 61 -3.51 5.76 12.51
CA GLN A 61 -2.34 6.63 12.52
C GLN A 61 -2.66 8.05 12.95
N GLN A 62 -1.65 8.72 13.51
CA GLN A 62 -1.76 10.11 13.89
C GLN A 62 -1.69 11.03 12.67
N GLU A 63 -2.56 12.03 12.62
CA GLU A 63 -2.54 13.07 11.59
C GLU A 63 -1.38 14.05 11.75
N GLY A 64 -0.94 14.58 10.61
CA GLY A 64 0.01 15.68 10.54
C GLY A 64 1.39 15.28 10.01
N ASN A 65 2.33 16.19 10.21
CA ASN A 65 3.74 16.00 9.83
C ASN A 65 4.48 15.30 10.97
N GLN A 66 5.16 14.20 10.66
CA GLN A 66 5.89 13.42 11.66
C GLN A 66 7.28 13.07 11.14
N PHE A 67 8.25 13.17 12.02
CA PHE A 67 9.61 12.68 11.79
C PHE A 67 9.81 11.40 12.61
N GLN A 68 10.26 10.33 11.97
CA GLN A 68 10.22 9.00 12.57
C GLN A 68 11.43 8.16 12.21
N ILE A 69 11.61 7.11 12.98
CA ILE A 69 12.56 6.04 12.71
C ILE A 69 11.81 4.71 12.63
N GLY A 70 12.33 3.78 11.84
CA GLY A 70 11.70 2.49 11.70
C GLY A 70 12.56 1.45 11.02
N ALA A 71 11.91 0.33 10.70
CA ALA A 71 12.49 -0.78 9.97
C ALA A 71 11.69 -1.08 8.71
N ALA A 72 12.38 -1.47 7.65
CA ALA A 72 11.79 -1.92 6.41
C ALA A 72 12.37 -3.28 6.00
N PHE A 73 11.52 -4.13 5.46
CA PHE A 73 11.88 -5.41 4.89
C PHE A 73 11.14 -5.57 3.56
N ASP A 74 11.86 -5.90 2.50
CA ASP A 74 11.29 -6.26 1.20
C ASP A 74 11.94 -7.54 0.72
N GLY A 75 11.13 -8.54 0.39
CA GLY A 75 11.56 -9.81 -0.15
C GLY A 75 10.77 -10.16 -1.39
N ASP A 76 11.45 -10.53 -2.47
CA ASP A 76 10.84 -11.01 -3.70
C ASP A 76 11.38 -12.40 -4.02
N ILE A 77 10.48 -13.30 -4.43
CA ILE A 77 10.84 -14.62 -4.96
C ILE A 77 10.04 -14.83 -6.23
N GLY A 78 10.74 -15.06 -7.34
CA GLY A 78 10.14 -15.35 -8.62
C GLY A 78 10.62 -16.68 -9.20
N TYR A 79 9.78 -17.28 -10.03
CA TYR A 79 10.10 -18.46 -10.82
C TYR A 79 9.68 -18.25 -12.27
N LEU A 80 10.63 -18.29 -13.18
CA LEU A 80 10.41 -18.15 -14.60
C LEU A 80 10.87 -19.44 -15.32
N LEU A 81 9.96 -20.13 -16.01
CA LEU A 81 10.28 -21.30 -16.80
C LEU A 81 9.36 -21.39 -18.01
N GLY A 82 9.94 -21.21 -19.21
CA GLY A 82 9.18 -21.20 -20.46
C GLY A 82 8.11 -20.11 -20.45
N GLU A 83 6.86 -20.55 -20.49
CA GLU A 83 5.68 -19.67 -20.51
C GLU A 83 5.18 -19.28 -19.11
N HIS A 84 5.76 -19.83 -18.06
CA HIS A 84 5.30 -19.71 -16.68
C HIS A 84 6.13 -18.67 -15.94
N ASP A 85 5.48 -17.64 -15.39
CA ASP A 85 6.09 -16.59 -14.58
C ASP A 85 5.30 -16.46 -13.27
N TRP A 86 5.87 -16.93 -12.18
CA TRP A 86 5.28 -16.87 -10.85
C TRP A 86 6.11 -15.92 -9.99
N ARG A 87 5.45 -14.92 -9.43
CA ARG A 87 6.06 -13.84 -8.65
C ARG A 87 5.43 -13.77 -7.27
N ASN A 88 6.27 -13.64 -6.27
CA ASN A 88 5.83 -13.43 -4.88
C ASN A 88 6.62 -12.27 -4.30
N SER A 89 5.94 -11.44 -3.52
CA SER A 89 6.56 -10.36 -2.78
C SER A 89 6.04 -10.33 -1.35
N LEU A 90 6.92 -10.01 -0.42
CA LEU A 90 6.60 -9.75 0.98
C LEU A 90 7.24 -8.41 1.34
N SER A 91 6.45 -7.46 1.79
CA SER A 91 6.95 -6.18 2.29
C SER A 91 6.42 -5.91 3.69
N LEU A 92 7.31 -5.36 4.51
CA LEU A 92 7.03 -4.91 5.86
C LEU A 92 7.61 -3.52 6.03
N LEU A 93 6.82 -2.61 6.53
CA LEU A 93 7.25 -1.27 6.91
C LEU A 93 6.69 -0.96 8.29
N GLU A 94 7.59 -0.79 9.25
CA GLU A 94 7.28 -0.39 10.62
C GLU A 94 7.95 0.93 10.93
N THR A 95 7.19 1.92 11.36
CA THR A 95 7.74 3.20 11.82
C THR A 95 7.03 3.69 13.06
N PHE A 96 7.83 4.25 13.95
CA PHE A 96 7.36 4.80 15.20
C PHE A 96 7.91 6.21 15.38
N SER A 97 7.11 7.09 15.95
CA SER A 97 7.54 8.38 16.43
C SER A 97 7.42 8.46 17.95
N TYR A 98 8.28 9.24 18.54
CA TYR A 98 8.23 9.59 19.95
C TYR A 98 8.51 11.08 20.10
N GLY A 99 7.68 11.78 20.84
CA GLY A 99 7.90 13.23 21.05
C GLY A 99 6.83 13.90 21.90
N PRO A 100 7.12 15.08 22.43
CA PRO A 100 6.13 15.93 23.05
C PRO A 100 5.11 16.39 21.97
N PRO A 101 3.85 16.65 22.31
CA PRO A 101 3.33 16.68 23.68
C PRO A 101 2.93 15.32 24.25
N VAL A 102 2.93 14.27 23.40
CA VAL A 102 2.52 12.92 23.78
C VAL A 102 3.77 12.09 24.05
N ARG A 103 4.07 11.81 25.32
CA ARG A 103 5.22 11.00 25.72
C ARG A 103 4.89 9.50 25.59
N ALA A 104 4.53 9.06 24.40
CA ALA A 104 4.25 7.67 24.06
C ALA A 104 4.92 7.32 22.74
N LEU A 105 5.25 6.06 22.57
CA LEU A 105 5.67 5.53 21.28
C LEU A 105 4.43 5.41 20.40
N MET A 106 4.35 6.24 19.37
CA MET A 106 3.21 6.29 18.47
C MET A 106 3.56 5.58 17.17
N LYS A 107 2.72 4.66 16.78
CA LYS A 107 2.80 4.01 15.48
C LYS A 107 2.43 5.00 14.37
N THR A 108 3.30 5.14 13.39
CA THR A 108 3.14 6.11 12.30
C THR A 108 3.13 5.46 10.93
N ALA A 109 3.71 4.27 10.81
CA ALA A 109 3.49 3.34 9.73
C ALA A 109 3.56 1.92 10.28
N ASP A 110 2.70 1.07 9.77
CA ASP A 110 2.65 -0.34 10.11
C ASP A 110 1.93 -1.04 8.97
N THR A 111 2.68 -1.74 8.16
CA THR A 111 2.17 -2.38 6.96
C THR A 111 2.89 -3.69 6.73
N LEU A 112 2.14 -4.77 6.72
CA LEU A 112 2.58 -6.08 6.26
C LEU A 112 1.76 -6.42 5.01
N ARG A 113 2.45 -6.63 3.89
CA ARG A 113 1.85 -7.05 2.62
C ARG A 113 2.53 -8.30 2.10
N PHE A 114 1.72 -9.25 1.73
CA PHE A 114 2.13 -10.38 0.90
C PHE A 114 1.34 -10.34 -0.40
N GLU A 115 2.01 -10.56 -1.52
CA GLU A 115 1.37 -10.69 -2.83
C GLU A 115 1.96 -11.86 -3.59
N THR A 116 1.10 -12.59 -4.29
CA THR A 116 1.46 -13.63 -5.23
C THR A 116 0.75 -13.38 -6.56
N ALA A 117 1.47 -13.51 -7.67
CA ALA A 117 0.92 -13.35 -9.00
C ALA A 117 1.52 -14.40 -9.95
N TYR A 118 0.67 -15.01 -10.75
CA TYR A 118 1.04 -15.96 -11.76
C TYR A 118 0.61 -15.43 -13.13
N TYR A 119 1.54 -15.46 -14.09
CA TYR A 119 1.33 -15.05 -15.46
C TYR A 119 1.70 -16.22 -16.39
N TYR A 120 0.84 -16.50 -17.36
CA TYR A 120 1.14 -17.45 -18.42
C TYR A 120 1.42 -16.68 -19.72
N HIS A 121 2.62 -16.82 -20.26
CA HIS A 121 3.12 -16.15 -21.47
C HIS A 121 3.09 -17.09 -22.66
N PRO A 122 2.05 -17.07 -23.52
CA PRO A 122 1.98 -17.96 -24.68
C PRO A 122 3.18 -17.76 -25.64
N VAL A 123 3.79 -18.81 -26.14
CA VAL A 123 4.98 -18.77 -27.02
C VAL A 123 4.80 -17.82 -28.20
N LYS A 124 3.62 -17.81 -28.83
CA LYS A 124 3.35 -17.00 -30.02
C LYS A 124 3.11 -15.51 -29.72
N ALA A 125 2.74 -15.18 -28.48
CA ALA A 125 2.41 -13.82 -28.07
C ALA A 125 2.77 -13.61 -26.57
N PRO A 126 4.06 -13.59 -26.21
CA PRO A 126 4.48 -13.55 -24.80
C PRO A 126 4.12 -12.23 -24.09
N TRP A 127 3.68 -11.23 -24.83
CA TRP A 127 3.25 -9.93 -24.34
C TRP A 127 1.79 -9.90 -23.86
N VAL A 128 1.02 -10.99 -24.07
CA VAL A 128 -0.38 -11.12 -23.64
C VAL A 128 -0.65 -12.53 -23.14
N GLY A 129 -1.42 -12.68 -22.07
CA GLY A 129 -1.80 -13.97 -21.54
C GLY A 129 -2.70 -13.87 -20.31
N PRO A 130 -3.19 -14.99 -19.79
CA PRO A 130 -3.95 -15.00 -18.56
C PRO A 130 -3.06 -14.73 -17.34
N PHE A 131 -3.65 -14.14 -16.30
CA PHE A 131 -3.04 -13.99 -14.99
C PHE A 131 -4.01 -14.34 -13.87
N VAL A 132 -3.44 -14.69 -12.72
CA VAL A 132 -4.13 -14.75 -11.42
C VAL A 132 -3.25 -14.03 -10.40
N ARG A 133 -3.85 -13.20 -9.55
CA ARG A 133 -3.16 -12.45 -8.51
C ARG A 133 -3.96 -12.55 -7.20
N ALA A 134 -3.25 -12.66 -6.08
CA ALA A 134 -3.83 -12.56 -4.75
C ALA A 134 -2.88 -11.75 -3.85
N SER A 135 -3.45 -10.94 -2.96
CA SER A 135 -2.68 -10.20 -1.97
C SER A 135 -3.39 -10.11 -0.63
N VAL A 136 -2.60 -10.10 0.43
CA VAL A 136 -3.04 -9.86 1.80
C VAL A 136 -2.32 -8.63 2.31
N LEU A 137 -3.07 -7.72 2.88
CA LEU A 137 -2.57 -6.51 3.50
C LEU A 137 -3.12 -6.40 4.91
N THR A 138 -2.25 -6.12 5.88
CA THR A 138 -2.64 -5.93 7.28
C THR A 138 -1.63 -5.05 8.02
N ALA A 139 -2.02 -4.57 9.20
CA ALA A 139 -1.12 -3.98 10.19
C ALA A 139 -0.68 -5.08 11.18
N ILE A 140 0.57 -5.02 11.67
CA ILE A 140 1.07 -6.00 12.67
C ILE A 140 0.66 -5.59 14.08
N PHE A 141 0.78 -4.30 14.38
CA PHE A 141 0.55 -3.77 15.72
C PHE A 141 -0.79 -3.05 15.83
N GLU A 142 -1.28 -2.97 17.04
CA GLU A 142 -2.44 -2.18 17.40
C GLU A 142 -2.28 -0.71 16.99
N GLY A 143 -3.35 -0.10 16.47
CA GLY A 143 -3.43 1.34 16.16
C GLY A 143 -4.20 2.10 17.23
N ALA A 144 -3.72 3.28 17.60
CA ALA A 144 -4.41 4.14 18.54
C ALA A 144 -4.19 5.63 18.22
N ASP A 145 -5.17 6.44 18.53
CA ASP A 145 -5.02 7.89 18.61
C ASP A 145 -4.52 8.29 20.00
N TYR A 146 -3.54 9.17 20.04
CA TYR A 146 -2.93 9.64 21.28
C TYR A 146 -3.04 11.16 21.39
N ARG A 147 -3.51 11.65 22.55
CA ARG A 147 -3.68 13.07 22.84
C ARG A 147 -2.89 13.51 24.06
N ALA A 148 -2.48 14.78 24.06
CA ALA A 148 -1.75 15.37 25.18
C ALA A 148 -2.62 15.51 26.46
N ALA A 149 -3.91 15.76 26.27
CA ALA A 149 -4.93 15.89 27.33
C ALA A 149 -6.04 14.86 27.13
N PRO A 150 -6.79 14.50 28.19
CA PRO A 150 -8.01 13.74 28.03
C PRO A 150 -8.95 14.40 27.04
N THR A 151 -9.40 13.68 26.05
CA THR A 151 -10.26 14.15 24.94
C THR A 151 -11.49 13.27 24.88
N LEU A 152 -12.63 13.86 24.57
CA LEU A 152 -13.89 13.15 24.36
C LEU A 152 -13.91 12.58 22.95
N TYR A 153 -14.07 11.25 22.84
CA TYR A 153 -14.31 10.53 21.58
C TYR A 153 -15.78 10.18 21.50
N GLU A 154 -16.41 10.46 20.36
CA GLU A 154 -17.80 10.13 20.06
C GLU A 154 -17.86 9.18 18.86
N VAL A 155 -18.41 7.98 19.08
CA VAL A 155 -18.57 6.97 18.04
C VAL A 155 -19.89 7.19 17.31
N GLN A 156 -19.83 7.74 16.11
CA GLN A 156 -21.00 8.22 15.37
C GLN A 156 -22.03 7.14 14.97
N ASN A 157 -21.59 5.90 14.74
CA ASN A 157 -22.45 4.79 14.29
C ASN A 157 -22.58 3.66 15.34
N GLU A 158 -22.39 3.99 16.61
CA GLU A 158 -22.59 3.08 17.74
C GLU A 158 -23.35 3.81 18.84
N THR A 159 -24.50 3.25 19.24
CA THR A 159 -25.35 3.84 20.28
C THR A 159 -25.08 3.15 21.61
N ASP A 160 -24.92 3.93 22.65
CA ASP A 160 -24.87 3.43 24.02
C ASP A 160 -26.27 2.92 24.44
N PRO A 161 -26.39 1.61 24.75
CA PRO A 161 -27.68 1.03 25.11
C PRO A 161 -28.33 1.65 26.36
N ALA A 162 -27.53 2.22 27.25
CA ALA A 162 -28.01 2.81 28.50
C ALA A 162 -28.60 4.21 28.32
N THR A 163 -28.09 4.97 27.38
CA THR A 163 -28.47 6.38 27.19
C THR A 163 -29.23 6.66 25.89
N GLY A 164 -29.15 5.75 24.91
CA GLY A 164 -29.69 5.98 23.57
C GLY A 164 -28.93 7.00 22.73
N ASN A 165 -27.81 7.54 23.25
CA ASN A 165 -26.96 8.51 22.58
C ASN A 165 -25.75 7.82 21.88
N PRO A 166 -25.04 8.50 20.99
CA PRO A 166 -23.76 7.98 20.48
C PRO A 166 -22.82 7.58 21.63
N ARG A 167 -22.15 6.44 21.47
CA ARG A 167 -21.18 5.98 22.49
C ARG A 167 -20.07 7.04 22.63
N GLN A 168 -19.77 7.37 23.87
CA GLN A 168 -18.75 8.35 24.22
C GLN A 168 -17.71 7.74 25.15
N GLU A 169 -16.46 8.09 24.95
CA GLU A 169 -15.32 7.68 25.76
C GLU A 169 -14.35 8.84 25.94
N THR A 170 -13.91 9.11 27.18
CA THR A 170 -12.95 10.17 27.45
C THR A 170 -11.61 9.57 27.85
N GLY A 171 -10.55 9.95 27.14
CA GLY A 171 -9.20 9.43 27.40
C GLY A 171 -8.10 10.17 26.67
N LYS A 172 -6.86 9.88 27.05
CA LYS A 172 -5.66 10.33 26.32
C LYS A 172 -5.26 9.37 25.19
N ARG A 173 -5.90 8.22 25.13
CA ARG A 173 -5.66 7.19 24.13
C ARG A 173 -7.00 6.56 23.77
N PHE A 174 -7.27 6.47 22.49
CA PHE A 174 -8.39 5.73 21.92
C PHE A 174 -7.86 4.66 20.98
N ARG A 175 -8.23 3.38 21.18
CA ARG A 175 -7.83 2.29 20.28
C ARG A 175 -8.61 2.37 18.99
N LEU A 176 -7.89 2.47 17.88
CA LEU A 176 -8.46 2.52 16.53
C LEU A 176 -8.49 1.14 15.88
N SER A 177 -7.43 0.35 16.04
CA SER A 177 -7.36 -0.99 15.47
C SER A 177 -6.64 -1.97 16.37
N GLU A 178 -6.99 -3.24 16.27
CA GLU A 178 -6.26 -4.35 16.87
C GLU A 178 -5.12 -4.80 15.96
N SER A 179 -4.22 -5.62 16.51
CA SER A 179 -3.16 -6.27 15.73
C SER A 179 -3.76 -7.13 14.63
N PHE A 180 -3.17 -7.09 13.44
CA PHE A 180 -3.62 -7.76 12.23
C PHE A 180 -5.02 -7.34 11.74
N LEU A 181 -5.52 -6.17 12.18
CA LEU A 181 -6.77 -5.59 11.73
C LEU A 181 -6.61 -4.09 11.44
N PRO A 182 -7.38 -3.58 10.46
CA PRO A 182 -8.17 -4.33 9.49
C PRO A 182 -7.27 -5.14 8.54
N THR A 183 -7.75 -6.31 8.09
CA THR A 183 -7.07 -7.11 7.07
C THR A 183 -7.82 -7.01 5.76
N THR A 184 -7.11 -6.76 4.68
CA THR A 184 -7.65 -6.71 3.33
C THR A 184 -7.08 -7.87 2.52
N LEU A 185 -7.96 -8.70 1.96
CA LEU A 185 -7.65 -9.72 0.98
C LEU A 185 -8.14 -9.26 -0.39
N ARG A 186 -7.27 -9.28 -1.38
CA ARG A 186 -7.60 -8.96 -2.77
C ARG A 186 -7.24 -10.13 -3.67
N GLU A 187 -8.11 -10.42 -4.61
CA GLU A 187 -7.94 -11.48 -5.58
C GLU A 187 -8.37 -10.96 -6.94
N SER A 188 -7.62 -11.29 -7.98
CA SER A 188 -8.00 -10.95 -9.35
C SER A 188 -7.51 -11.99 -10.34
N ALA A 189 -8.28 -12.14 -11.43
CA ALA A 189 -7.93 -12.99 -12.55
C ALA A 189 -8.42 -12.37 -13.86
N GLY A 190 -7.65 -12.54 -14.91
CA GLY A 190 -7.98 -11.94 -16.20
C GLY A 190 -6.89 -12.10 -17.23
N VAL A 191 -6.71 -11.07 -18.03
CA VAL A 191 -5.70 -11.00 -19.08
C VAL A 191 -4.72 -9.88 -18.78
N PHE A 192 -3.43 -10.17 -18.87
CA PHE A 192 -2.38 -9.15 -18.85
C PHE A 192 -1.94 -8.79 -20.26
N LEU A 193 -1.47 -7.56 -20.40
CA LEU A 193 -0.78 -7.04 -21.57
C LEU A 193 0.53 -6.42 -21.10
N ASN A 194 1.64 -6.84 -21.66
CA ASN A 194 2.96 -6.27 -21.42
C ASN A 194 3.58 -5.85 -22.76
N PRO A 195 3.09 -4.74 -23.37
CA PRO A 195 3.46 -4.36 -24.73
C PRO A 195 4.90 -3.85 -24.84
N TYR A 196 5.49 -3.46 -23.72
CA TYR A 196 6.84 -2.94 -23.71
C TYR A 196 7.58 -3.37 -22.45
N ARG A 197 8.72 -4.07 -22.63
CA ARG A 197 9.51 -4.60 -21.53
C ARG A 197 11.00 -4.36 -21.79
N LYS A 198 11.54 -3.32 -21.17
CA LYS A 198 12.96 -2.95 -21.20
C LYS A 198 13.39 -2.53 -19.80
N GLU A 199 14.69 -2.57 -19.52
CA GLU A 199 15.24 -2.17 -18.22
C GLU A 199 14.81 -0.75 -17.81
N TYR A 200 14.78 0.17 -18.78
CA TYR A 200 14.41 1.56 -18.51
C TYR A 200 12.89 1.80 -18.51
N LEU A 201 12.07 0.90 -19.03
CA LEU A 201 10.61 1.02 -19.02
C LEU A 201 9.96 -0.36 -19.19
N ASP A 202 9.13 -0.74 -18.24
CA ASP A 202 8.23 -1.89 -18.30
C ASP A 202 6.80 -1.40 -18.13
N ILE A 203 5.90 -1.81 -19.02
CA ILE A 203 4.48 -1.42 -19.03
C ILE A 203 3.65 -2.69 -18.87
N LEU A 204 2.97 -2.82 -17.75
CA LEU A 204 2.06 -3.93 -17.47
C LEU A 204 0.63 -3.42 -17.33
N ILE A 205 -0.29 -3.96 -18.12
CA ILE A 205 -1.72 -3.67 -18.07
C ILE A 205 -2.44 -4.94 -17.65
N LEU A 206 -3.34 -4.85 -16.71
CA LEU A 206 -4.17 -5.95 -16.21
C LEU A 206 -5.64 -5.61 -16.44
N VAL A 207 -6.43 -6.55 -16.95
CA VAL A 207 -7.89 -6.39 -17.10
C VAL A 207 -8.57 -7.71 -16.76
N GLY A 208 -9.55 -7.68 -15.88
CA GLY A 208 -10.23 -8.90 -15.45
C GLY A 208 -11.34 -8.69 -14.46
N GLY A 209 -11.65 -9.72 -13.72
CA GLY A 209 -12.49 -9.69 -12.54
C GLY A 209 -11.64 -9.63 -11.28
N GLY A 210 -12.10 -8.87 -10.29
CA GLY A 210 -11.43 -8.78 -9.01
C GLY A 210 -12.42 -8.83 -7.84
N SER A 211 -11.92 -9.25 -6.69
CA SER A 211 -12.63 -9.17 -5.41
C SER A 211 -11.76 -8.51 -4.35
N THR A 212 -12.41 -7.86 -3.40
CA THR A 212 -11.78 -7.31 -2.20
C THR A 212 -12.63 -7.70 -1.01
N GLN A 213 -12.00 -8.29 -0.01
CA GLN A 213 -12.60 -8.66 1.26
C GLN A 213 -11.88 -7.88 2.36
N VAL A 214 -12.64 -7.13 3.14
CA VAL A 214 -12.09 -6.34 4.25
C VAL A 214 -12.67 -6.87 5.56
N PHE A 215 -11.79 -7.25 6.47
CA PHE A 215 -12.09 -7.71 7.81
C PHE A 215 -11.77 -6.57 8.77
N ALA A 216 -12.80 -5.82 9.19
CA ALA A 216 -12.63 -4.58 9.97
C ALA A 216 -13.60 -4.46 11.15
N ASP A 217 -14.33 -5.55 11.49
CA ASP A 217 -15.31 -5.50 12.57
C ASP A 217 -14.66 -5.12 13.90
N GLY A 218 -15.30 -4.17 14.60
CA GLY A 218 -14.80 -3.69 15.89
C GLY A 218 -13.59 -2.75 15.80
N GLN A 219 -13.17 -2.36 14.60
CA GLN A 219 -12.17 -1.35 14.38
C GLN A 219 -12.79 0.02 14.17
N TYR A 220 -12.00 1.08 14.32
CA TYR A 220 -12.47 2.47 14.25
C TYR A 220 -11.62 3.30 13.31
N ALA A 221 -12.26 4.27 12.66
CA ALA A 221 -11.60 5.31 11.89
C ALA A 221 -11.86 6.68 12.51
N LEU A 222 -10.86 7.54 12.54
CA LEU A 222 -11.05 8.95 12.88
C LEU A 222 -11.91 9.60 11.78
N LYS A 223 -12.96 10.30 12.18
CA LYS A 223 -13.83 11.08 11.30
C LYS A 223 -14.07 12.45 11.94
N ASP A 224 -12.99 13.08 12.35
CA ASP A 224 -13.00 14.32 13.09
C ASP A 224 -13.60 15.46 12.26
N ASN A 225 -14.58 16.14 12.83
CA ASN A 225 -15.20 17.31 12.23
C ASN A 225 -14.58 18.57 12.85
N PRO A 226 -13.86 19.39 12.09
CA PRO A 226 -13.21 20.57 12.63
C PRO A 226 -14.21 21.62 13.17
N ALA A 227 -15.50 21.47 12.93
CA ALA A 227 -16.54 22.33 13.50
C ALA A 227 -16.92 21.97 14.95
N THR A 228 -16.53 20.78 15.43
CA THR A 228 -16.80 20.29 16.80
C THR A 228 -15.50 20.18 17.57
N ALA A 229 -15.00 21.33 18.06
CA ALA A 229 -13.68 21.42 18.73
C ALA A 229 -13.64 20.75 20.13
N ASP A 230 -14.79 20.40 20.69
CA ASP A 230 -14.94 19.82 22.05
C ASP A 230 -14.80 18.29 22.07
N ARG A 231 -14.83 17.63 20.91
CA ARG A 231 -14.76 16.17 20.78
C ARG A 231 -14.11 15.75 19.49
N ILE A 232 -13.77 14.47 19.42
CA ILE A 232 -13.27 13.79 18.22
C ILE A 232 -14.29 12.75 17.81
N GLU A 233 -14.80 12.88 16.60
CA GLU A 233 -15.68 11.89 16.03
C GLU A 233 -14.88 10.70 15.50
N VAL A 234 -15.35 9.51 15.84
CA VAL A 234 -14.85 8.24 15.35
C VAL A 234 -16.00 7.43 14.75
N MET A 235 -15.69 6.68 13.71
CA MET A 235 -16.64 5.79 13.06
C MET A 235 -16.20 4.34 13.26
N ARG A 236 -17.12 3.48 13.74
CA ARG A 236 -16.89 2.04 13.77
C ARG A 236 -16.89 1.48 12.35
N LEU A 237 -15.89 0.69 12.02
CA LEU A 237 -15.77 0.00 10.74
C LEU A 237 -16.55 -1.31 10.75
N SER A 238 -16.95 -1.74 9.57
CA SER A 238 -17.60 -3.04 9.34
C SER A 238 -16.85 -3.80 8.27
N SER A 239 -16.82 -5.11 8.41
CA SER A 239 -16.29 -6.00 7.37
C SER A 239 -17.21 -6.00 6.16
N TYR A 240 -16.61 -6.10 4.97
CA TYR A 240 -17.36 -6.20 3.73
C TYR A 240 -16.63 -7.01 2.67
N VAL A 241 -17.39 -7.47 1.68
CA VAL A 241 -16.90 -8.12 0.47
C VAL A 241 -17.47 -7.39 -0.73
N GLN A 242 -16.63 -7.15 -1.70
CA GLN A 242 -17.04 -6.61 -3.00
C GLN A 242 -16.34 -7.37 -4.14
N ALA A 243 -17.01 -7.46 -5.28
CA ALA A 243 -16.46 -8.05 -6.49
C ALA A 243 -16.91 -7.25 -7.71
N GLY A 244 -16.04 -7.16 -8.71
CA GLY A 244 -16.31 -6.32 -9.87
C GLY A 244 -15.33 -6.53 -11.02
N LEU A 245 -15.38 -5.59 -11.95
CA LEU A 245 -14.38 -5.47 -13.00
C LEU A 245 -13.16 -4.73 -12.46
N GLU A 246 -11.99 -5.28 -12.71
CA GLU A 246 -10.71 -4.70 -12.32
C GLU A 246 -9.88 -4.35 -13.55
N ALA A 247 -9.28 -3.17 -13.51
CA ALA A 247 -8.27 -2.75 -14.47
C ALA A 247 -7.07 -2.15 -13.74
N GLY A 248 -5.87 -2.57 -14.11
CA GLY A 248 -4.61 -2.12 -13.52
C GLY A 248 -3.62 -1.68 -14.60
N LEU A 249 -2.82 -0.67 -14.27
CA LEU A 249 -1.67 -0.22 -15.06
C LEU A 249 -0.47 -0.09 -14.14
N ALA A 250 0.64 -0.72 -14.50
CA ALA A 250 1.90 -0.53 -13.81
C ALA A 250 2.99 -0.11 -14.79
N LEU A 251 3.75 0.89 -14.41
CA LEU A 251 4.92 1.39 -15.11
C LEU A 251 6.12 1.26 -14.18
N SER A 252 7.21 0.69 -14.64
CA SER A 252 8.43 0.62 -13.83
C SER A 252 9.68 0.71 -14.71
N GLY A 253 10.79 1.10 -14.12
CA GLY A 253 12.05 1.15 -14.83
C GLY A 253 13.20 1.61 -13.97
N ALA A 254 14.39 1.55 -14.58
CA ALA A 254 15.63 2.02 -13.99
C ALA A 254 16.41 2.88 -14.98
N ALA A 255 17.08 3.90 -14.47
CA ALA A 255 17.90 4.82 -15.25
C ALA A 255 19.29 5.00 -14.59
N TYR A 256 20.22 5.52 -15.37
CA TYR A 256 21.61 5.80 -14.92
C TYR A 256 22.29 4.58 -14.28
N GLY A 257 22.16 3.40 -14.92
CA GLY A 257 22.76 2.16 -14.41
C GLY A 257 22.15 1.70 -13.07
N GLY A 258 20.84 1.91 -12.90
CA GLY A 258 20.13 1.51 -11.69
C GLY A 258 20.26 2.46 -10.51
N LYS A 259 20.88 3.63 -10.69
CA LYS A 259 20.96 4.66 -9.63
C LYS A 259 19.62 5.33 -9.37
N ILE A 260 18.76 5.41 -10.37
CA ILE A 260 17.39 5.89 -10.24
C ILE A 260 16.47 4.75 -10.62
N LYS A 261 15.57 4.37 -9.71
CA LYS A 261 14.48 3.43 -9.98
C LYS A 261 13.17 4.16 -9.81
N TYR A 262 12.22 3.88 -10.68
CA TYR A 262 10.90 4.47 -10.59
C TYR A 262 9.81 3.45 -10.85
N ARG A 263 8.67 3.70 -10.26
CA ARG A 263 7.46 2.90 -10.43
C ARG A 263 6.25 3.81 -10.28
N ALA A 264 5.26 3.62 -11.13
CA ALA A 264 3.94 4.21 -10.97
C ALA A 264 2.89 3.14 -11.29
N TYR A 265 1.78 3.17 -10.58
CA TYR A 265 0.70 2.22 -10.83
C TYR A 265 -0.65 2.88 -10.56
N GLY A 266 -1.68 2.31 -11.17
CA GLY A 266 -3.06 2.62 -10.91
C GLY A 266 -3.90 1.36 -11.03
N ASP A 267 -4.76 1.12 -10.05
CA ASP A 267 -5.74 0.04 -10.02
C ASP A 267 -7.14 0.63 -9.82
N VAL A 268 -8.10 0.13 -10.57
CA VAL A 268 -9.51 0.52 -10.49
C VAL A 268 -10.35 -0.73 -10.36
N LEU A 269 -11.20 -0.81 -9.33
CA LEU A 269 -12.22 -1.84 -9.18
C LEU A 269 -13.59 -1.20 -9.23
N VAL A 270 -14.39 -1.54 -10.25
CA VAL A 270 -15.78 -1.14 -10.40
C VAL A 270 -16.67 -2.27 -9.87
N PRO A 271 -17.21 -2.17 -8.64
CA PRO A 271 -17.94 -3.26 -8.02
C PRO A 271 -19.37 -3.38 -8.59
N PHE A 272 -19.75 -4.57 -9.03
CA PHE A 272 -21.13 -4.91 -9.33
C PHE A 272 -21.80 -5.74 -8.21
N TYR A 273 -21.02 -6.30 -7.30
CA TYR A 273 -21.46 -6.98 -6.08
C TYR A 273 -20.80 -6.36 -4.85
N ARG A 274 -21.57 -6.25 -3.76
CA ARG A 274 -21.09 -5.89 -2.44
C ARG A 274 -22.01 -6.44 -1.34
N SER A 275 -21.43 -6.84 -0.22
CA SER A 275 -22.17 -7.39 0.92
C SER A 275 -22.73 -6.33 1.85
N ASP A 276 -22.22 -5.10 1.81
CA ASP A 276 -22.57 -3.97 2.70
C ASP A 276 -23.73 -3.12 2.17
N LYS A 277 -24.48 -3.61 1.19
CA LYS A 277 -25.59 -2.87 0.60
C LYS A 277 -26.76 -2.75 1.60
N ALA A 278 -26.91 -1.57 2.17
CA ALA A 278 -28.06 -1.26 3.02
C ALA A 278 -29.35 -1.09 2.18
N ALA A 279 -30.51 -1.35 2.80
CA ALA A 279 -31.78 -1.04 2.18
C ALA A 279 -31.90 0.47 1.92
N GLY A 280 -32.19 0.86 0.67
CA GLY A 280 -32.27 2.27 0.27
C GLY A 280 -30.95 2.91 -0.17
N ASP A 281 -29.85 2.14 -0.24
CA ASP A 281 -28.60 2.65 -0.78
C ASP A 281 -28.68 2.82 -2.31
N ASN A 282 -28.74 4.08 -2.74
CA ASN A 282 -28.88 4.48 -4.15
C ASN A 282 -27.56 4.94 -4.78
N ARG A 283 -26.41 4.68 -4.15
CA ARG A 283 -25.09 5.02 -4.72
C ARG A 283 -24.92 4.35 -6.07
N ASN A 284 -24.46 5.09 -7.06
CA ASN A 284 -24.18 4.57 -8.40
C ASN A 284 -22.80 3.84 -8.43
N LEU A 285 -22.50 3.15 -9.53
CA LEU A 285 -21.23 2.42 -9.67
C LEU A 285 -20.00 3.33 -9.55
N GLY A 286 -20.09 4.57 -10.04
CA GLY A 286 -18.99 5.54 -9.91
C GLY A 286 -18.72 5.94 -8.46
N ASP A 287 -19.79 6.09 -7.66
CA ASP A 287 -19.66 6.39 -6.23
C ASP A 287 -19.01 5.26 -5.44
N LEU A 288 -19.16 4.03 -5.94
CA LEU A 288 -18.69 2.80 -5.31
C LEU A 288 -17.33 2.32 -5.84
N THR A 289 -16.82 2.95 -6.90
CA THR A 289 -15.58 2.56 -7.55
C THR A 289 -14.39 2.80 -6.63
N ASN A 290 -13.62 1.75 -6.40
CA ASN A 290 -12.34 1.84 -5.72
C ASN A 290 -11.26 2.26 -6.71
N VAL A 291 -10.43 3.18 -6.31
CA VAL A 291 -9.29 3.66 -7.09
C VAL A 291 -8.07 3.71 -6.21
N GLU A 292 -7.00 3.11 -6.67
CA GLU A 292 -5.69 3.19 -6.02
C GLU A 292 -4.67 3.71 -7.03
N LEU A 293 -3.90 4.73 -6.66
CA LEU A 293 -2.81 5.27 -7.45
C LEU A 293 -1.56 5.33 -6.58
N GLY A 294 -0.42 4.98 -7.15
CA GLY A 294 0.84 5.09 -6.44
C GLY A 294 2.00 5.45 -7.36
N ALA A 295 3.00 6.09 -6.78
CA ALA A 295 4.27 6.36 -7.42
C ALA A 295 5.40 6.22 -6.40
N MET A 296 6.50 5.65 -6.85
CA MET A 296 7.75 5.56 -6.10
C MET A 296 8.90 6.03 -6.97
N LEU A 297 9.78 6.84 -6.38
CA LEU A 297 11.03 7.28 -6.98
C LEU A 297 12.15 7.02 -5.99
N SER A 298 13.11 6.19 -6.37
CA SER A 298 14.22 5.77 -5.52
C SER A 298 15.53 6.25 -6.11
N PHE A 299 16.32 6.97 -5.32
CA PHE A 299 17.65 7.44 -5.65
C PHE A 299 18.68 6.67 -4.83
N LYS A 300 19.47 5.82 -5.47
CA LYS A 300 20.60 5.14 -4.83
C LYS A 300 21.71 6.16 -4.57
N LEU A 301 21.94 6.51 -3.31
CA LEU A 301 22.98 7.44 -2.89
C LEU A 301 24.34 6.74 -2.87
N VAL A 302 24.38 5.58 -2.19
CA VAL A 302 25.52 4.66 -2.11
C VAL A 302 25.00 3.22 -2.10
N GLU A 303 25.87 2.22 -2.05
CA GLU A 303 25.43 0.81 -2.11
C GLU A 303 24.49 0.39 -0.97
N TRP A 304 24.64 1.00 0.18
CA TRP A 304 23.90 0.71 1.40
C TRP A 304 22.89 1.80 1.79
N ALA A 305 22.70 2.84 0.97
CA ALA A 305 21.71 3.89 1.27
C ALA A 305 20.97 4.38 0.03
N SER A 306 19.67 4.60 0.16
CA SER A 306 18.79 5.21 -0.82
C SER A 306 17.89 6.28 -0.21
N LEU A 307 17.51 7.24 -1.04
CA LEU A 307 16.46 8.20 -0.76
C LEU A 307 15.24 7.82 -1.61
N ASP A 308 14.16 7.46 -0.94
CA ASP A 308 12.95 6.94 -1.57
C ASP A 308 11.79 7.92 -1.34
N TYR A 309 11.17 8.42 -2.41
CA TYR A 309 9.93 9.17 -2.34
C TYR A 309 8.77 8.26 -2.74
N ILE A 310 7.71 8.24 -1.93
CA ILE A 310 6.53 7.41 -2.14
C ILE A 310 5.29 8.30 -2.05
N LEU A 311 4.49 8.27 -3.10
CA LEU A 311 3.16 8.85 -3.15
C LEU A 311 2.14 7.74 -3.29
N LYS A 312 1.11 7.78 -2.47
CA LYS A 312 -0.06 6.91 -2.61
C LYS A 312 -1.34 7.70 -2.45
N THR A 313 -2.31 7.35 -3.27
CA THR A 313 -3.64 7.91 -3.23
C THR A 313 -4.65 6.78 -3.34
N LEU A 314 -5.61 6.74 -2.44
CA LEU A 314 -6.61 5.68 -2.33
C LEU A 314 -8.00 6.27 -2.16
N ARG A 315 -8.97 5.70 -2.87
CA ARG A 315 -10.40 5.94 -2.69
C ARG A 315 -11.11 4.61 -2.52
N GLN A 316 -11.67 4.39 -1.34
CA GLN A 316 -12.47 3.20 -0.98
C GLN A 316 -13.78 3.67 -0.34
N PRO A 317 -14.81 3.97 -1.13
CA PRO A 317 -16.03 4.63 -0.64
C PRO A 317 -16.84 3.83 0.39
N GLN A 318 -16.58 2.53 0.51
CA GLN A 318 -17.20 1.67 1.52
C GLN A 318 -16.61 1.90 2.92
N LEU A 319 -15.35 2.31 2.99
CA LEU A 319 -14.63 2.58 4.23
C LEU A 319 -14.54 4.08 4.52
N ALA A 320 -14.20 4.87 3.50
CA ALA A 320 -14.18 6.33 3.58
C ALA A 320 -14.58 6.94 2.24
N GLN A 321 -15.47 7.94 2.27
CA GLN A 321 -15.97 8.57 1.05
C GLN A 321 -14.93 9.43 0.34
N ASP A 322 -13.94 9.92 1.09
CA ASP A 322 -12.94 10.85 0.63
C ASP A 322 -11.66 10.16 0.12
N TRP A 323 -10.91 10.90 -0.69
CA TRP A 323 -9.57 10.49 -1.11
C TRP A 323 -8.58 10.54 0.05
N GLN A 324 -7.83 9.48 0.19
CA GLN A 324 -6.74 9.33 1.13
C GLN A 324 -5.43 9.58 0.41
N VAL A 325 -4.58 10.43 0.93
CA VAL A 325 -3.29 10.75 0.31
C VAL A 325 -2.17 10.55 1.32
N GLN A 326 -1.19 9.77 0.93
CA GLN A 326 0.01 9.53 1.71
C GLN A 326 1.24 9.91 0.91
N ASN A 327 2.09 10.76 1.49
CA ASN A 327 3.40 11.12 0.98
C ASN A 327 4.45 10.72 2.00
N MET A 328 5.50 10.03 1.54
CA MET A 328 6.63 9.65 2.39
C MET A 328 7.94 9.97 1.69
N LEU A 329 8.88 10.51 2.44
CA LEU A 329 10.28 10.62 2.05
C LEU A 329 11.09 9.77 3.03
N LEU A 330 11.69 8.70 2.53
CA LEU A 330 12.41 7.70 3.30
C LEU A 330 13.89 7.80 2.98
N LEU A 331 14.72 7.99 3.98
CA LEU A 331 16.16 7.72 3.86
C LEU A 331 16.39 6.32 4.42
N THR A 332 16.61 5.38 3.54
CA THR A 332 16.76 3.96 3.87
C THR A 332 18.23 3.58 3.91
N PHE A 333 18.65 2.98 5.01
CA PHE A 333 19.97 2.38 5.20
C PHE A 333 19.80 0.88 5.27
N GLY A 334 20.38 0.13 4.34
CA GLY A 334 20.15 -1.29 4.33
C GLY A 334 21.09 -2.06 3.42
N TYR A 335 21.00 -3.36 3.58
CA TYR A 335 21.70 -4.32 2.75
C TYR A 335 20.72 -4.95 1.78
N SER A 336 21.06 -4.99 0.48
CA SER A 336 20.29 -5.71 -0.51
C SER A 336 21.09 -6.91 -1.02
N TYR A 337 20.47 -8.08 -0.95
CA TYR A 337 20.99 -9.31 -1.50
C TYR A 337 20.11 -9.74 -2.66
N SER A 338 20.71 -9.95 -3.84
CA SER A 338 20.01 -10.57 -4.96
C SER A 338 20.80 -11.79 -5.42
N ARG A 339 20.17 -12.94 -5.45
CA ARG A 339 20.75 -14.15 -5.99
C ARG A 339 20.12 -14.47 -7.33
N ARG A 340 20.93 -14.40 -8.37
CA ARG A 340 20.63 -15.03 -9.66
C ARG A 340 21.22 -16.43 -9.58
N GLN A 341 20.40 -17.46 -9.47
CA GLN A 341 20.65 -18.88 -9.77
C GLN A 341 19.91 -19.83 -8.82
N PHE A 342 19.01 -20.56 -9.37
CA PHE A 342 18.99 -22.01 -9.32
C PHE A 342 18.83 -22.45 -10.78
N GLN A 343 19.92 -22.77 -11.48
CA GLN A 343 19.80 -23.55 -12.70
C GLN A 343 19.20 -24.90 -12.30
N PRO A 344 18.07 -25.32 -12.86
CA PRO A 344 17.68 -26.73 -12.75
C PRO A 344 18.83 -27.58 -13.32
N PRO A 345 19.10 -28.77 -12.76
CA PRO A 345 20.08 -29.64 -13.33
C PRO A 345 19.77 -29.84 -14.83
N PRO A 346 20.78 -29.86 -15.70
CA PRO A 346 20.55 -30.07 -17.11
C PRO A 346 19.73 -31.35 -17.29
N PRO A 347 18.77 -31.39 -18.22
CA PRO A 347 18.01 -32.61 -18.50
C PRO A 347 19.01 -33.76 -18.77
N PRO A 348 18.68 -34.99 -18.32
CA PRO A 348 19.55 -36.11 -18.55
C PRO A 348 19.85 -36.21 -20.05
N ALA A 349 21.12 -36.35 -20.37
CA ALA A 349 21.55 -36.50 -21.76
C ALA A 349 20.73 -37.59 -22.42
N ALA A 350 20.15 -37.29 -23.61
CA ALA A 350 19.44 -38.27 -24.37
C ALA A 350 20.36 -39.49 -24.59
N PRO A 351 19.86 -40.74 -24.46
CA PRO A 351 20.68 -41.91 -24.72
C PRO A 351 21.26 -41.78 -26.12
N ALA A 352 22.57 -42.00 -26.22
CA ALA A 352 23.25 -42.00 -27.51
C ALA A 352 22.59 -43.04 -28.47
N PRO A 353 22.46 -42.73 -29.75
CA PRO A 353 21.83 -43.60 -30.72
C PRO A 353 22.54 -44.96 -30.88
#